data_caee99a780ab6bb4960cc414dbb7f72e
#
_entry.id   caee99a780ab6bb4960cc414dbb7f72e
#
_cell.length_a   1.000
_cell.length_b   1.000
_cell.length_c   1.000
_cell.angle_alpha   90.00
_cell.angle_beta   90.00
_cell.angle_gamma   90.00
#
_symmetry.space_group_name_H-M   'P 1'
#
loop_
_entity.id
_entity.type
_entity.pdbx_description
1 polymer ?
#
loop_
_entity_poly.entity_id
_entity_poly.type
_entity_poly.pdbx_seq_one_letter_code
_entity_poly.pdbx_strand_id
1 'polypeptide(L)'
;MRTLFAVACAAACLHAAPSAAAQSEGTLEQAFASVGNTVITAREYEAALVAAMRQRFYHRQVPEAEVAAFRREVADRLINRVLLLEEVRRRGIQPDHAKVRKIVLGYEARYRDSPKWKDSRDRMLPTLTRELEQANRLELLESAVRNVALPPEPELRRYYGAHRDLFTEPEQVRLSVIVLRVDPSSPKIAWEKAQEEAATIRARIAAGADFASLARLHSTDRSAENGGDMGYLHEGMLPEALNGSFGTLKPGELSQPVRVLEGYAVFRMEDRRPRRKRAFEDVKQRAGQLWQREEGERRWTALIDKLRSGAAIKIDVSRYPELAMKGASGN
;
A
#
# COMPACT_ATOMS: atom_id res chain seq x y z
N MET A 1 2.72 -7.40 -1.21
CA MET A 1 3.57 -6.46 -0.45
C MET A 1 3.57 -6.93 0.99
N ARG A 2 4.71 -7.44 1.45
CA ARG A 2 4.89 -7.85 2.85
C ARG A 2 4.91 -6.58 3.71
N THR A 3 3.82 -6.29 4.41
CA THR A 3 3.83 -5.30 5.49
C THR A 3 4.60 -5.91 6.66
N LEU A 4 5.90 -5.67 6.68
CA LEU A 4 6.70 -5.81 7.87
C LEU A 4 6.08 -4.91 8.95
N PHE A 5 5.58 -5.52 10.01
CA PHE A 5 5.26 -4.83 11.24
C PHE A 5 6.54 -4.13 11.72
N ALA A 6 6.70 -2.87 11.35
CA ALA A 6 7.69 -2.02 11.97
C ALA A 6 7.25 -1.82 13.41
N VAL A 7 7.87 -2.55 14.34
CA VAL A 7 7.83 -2.22 15.77
C VAL A 7 8.59 -0.91 15.91
N ALA A 8 7.86 0.20 15.77
CA ALA A 8 8.39 1.51 16.12
C ALA A 8 8.40 1.59 17.65
N CYS A 9 9.53 1.22 18.26
CA CYS A 9 9.82 1.61 19.64
C CYS A 9 9.93 3.12 19.70
N ALA A 10 8.81 3.79 19.98
CA ALA A 10 8.82 5.20 20.38
C ALA A 10 9.42 5.28 21.78
N ALA A 11 10.71 5.60 21.88
CA ALA A 11 11.32 6.04 23.13
C ALA A 11 10.67 7.39 23.50
N ALA A 12 9.64 7.37 24.34
CA ALA A 12 9.01 8.56 24.88
C ALA A 12 10.01 9.28 25.78
N CYS A 13 10.49 10.44 25.34
CA CYS A 13 11.24 11.38 26.18
C CYS A 13 10.29 11.96 27.24
N LEU A 14 10.40 11.53 28.48
CA LEU A 14 9.83 12.22 29.62
C LEU A 14 10.61 13.52 29.86
N HIS A 15 10.02 14.64 29.49
CA HIS A 15 10.38 15.94 30.08
C HIS A 15 9.35 16.22 31.19
N ALA A 16 9.82 16.22 32.41
CA ALA A 16 9.02 16.60 33.57
C ALA A 16 8.81 18.12 33.57
N ALA A 17 7.54 18.55 33.53
CA ALA A 17 7.12 19.87 33.96
C ALA A 17 6.17 19.68 35.16
N PRO A 18 6.33 20.45 36.25
CA PRO A 18 5.59 20.19 37.47
C PRO A 18 4.19 20.83 37.45
N SER A 19 3.27 20.18 38.13
CA SER A 19 2.01 20.74 38.70
C SER A 19 0.69 20.65 37.97
N ALA A 20 0.60 20.10 36.75
CA ALA A 20 -0.71 19.67 36.21
C ALA A 20 -0.82 18.12 36.10
N ALA A 21 0.22 17.41 36.52
CA ALA A 21 0.39 15.98 36.31
C ALA A 21 -0.43 15.05 37.19
N ALA A 22 -0.80 15.48 38.38
CA ALA A 22 -1.46 14.59 39.35
C ALA A 22 -2.93 14.24 39.01
N GLN A 23 -3.65 15.14 38.31
CA GLN A 23 -5.02 14.88 37.87
C GLN A 23 -5.06 14.12 36.52
N SER A 24 -4.00 14.19 35.72
CA SER A 24 -3.91 13.45 34.45
C SER A 24 -3.45 12.00 34.62
N GLU A 25 -2.66 11.68 35.65
CA GLU A 25 -2.17 10.31 35.86
C GLU A 25 -3.30 9.37 36.27
N GLY A 26 -4.21 9.79 37.21
CA GLY A 26 -5.34 8.97 37.60
C GLY A 26 -6.34 8.69 36.50
N THR A 27 -6.43 9.58 35.50
CA THR A 27 -7.29 9.38 34.31
C THR A 27 -6.68 8.48 33.23
N LEU A 28 -5.37 8.44 33.13
CA LEU A 28 -4.67 7.61 32.16
C LEU A 28 -4.56 6.13 32.55
N GLU A 29 -4.71 5.82 33.84
CA GLU A 29 -4.78 4.45 34.35
C GLU A 29 -6.20 3.84 34.25
N GLN A 30 -7.22 4.66 33.94
CA GLN A 30 -8.58 4.17 33.71
C GLN A 30 -8.64 3.25 32.49
N ALA A 31 -9.60 2.33 32.52
CA ALA A 31 -9.83 1.41 31.43
C ALA A 31 -10.30 2.16 30.17
N PHE A 32 -9.63 1.95 29.06
CA PHE A 32 -10.12 2.28 27.73
C PHE A 32 -11.13 1.22 27.26
N ALA A 33 -10.73 -0.05 27.39
CA ALA A 33 -11.58 -1.18 27.04
C ALA A 33 -11.23 -2.41 27.91
N SER A 34 -12.21 -3.29 28.09
CA SER A 34 -11.97 -4.64 28.61
C SER A 34 -12.26 -5.68 27.54
N VAL A 35 -11.37 -6.66 27.42
CA VAL A 35 -11.47 -7.80 26.49
C VAL A 35 -11.33 -9.07 27.32
N GLY A 36 -12.43 -9.75 27.61
CA GLY A 36 -12.45 -10.81 28.62
C GLY A 36 -11.93 -10.28 29.96
N ASN A 37 -10.86 -10.89 30.47
CA ASN A 37 -10.21 -10.49 31.74
C ASN A 37 -9.05 -9.49 31.55
N THR A 38 -8.75 -9.11 30.31
CA THR A 38 -7.66 -8.17 30.01
C THR A 38 -8.18 -6.75 29.88
N VAL A 39 -7.59 -5.81 30.61
CA VAL A 39 -7.90 -4.39 30.52
C VAL A 39 -6.86 -3.71 29.63
N ILE A 40 -7.32 -2.94 28.66
CA ILE A 40 -6.52 -2.00 27.87
C ILE A 40 -6.72 -0.64 28.54
N THR A 41 -5.63 -0.01 28.97
CA THR A 41 -5.70 1.30 29.63
C THR A 41 -5.85 2.44 28.64
N ALA A 42 -6.37 3.57 29.09
CA ALA A 42 -6.43 4.79 28.29
C ALA A 42 -5.01 5.23 27.84
N ARG A 43 -4.00 5.05 28.68
CA ARG A 43 -2.59 5.32 28.37
C ARG A 43 -2.10 4.50 27.18
N GLU A 44 -2.40 3.20 27.13
CA GLU A 44 -2.03 2.31 26.03
C GLU A 44 -2.72 2.74 24.73
N TYR A 45 -4.00 3.06 24.80
CA TYR A 45 -4.75 3.53 23.64
C TYR A 45 -4.21 4.85 23.10
N GLU A 46 -4.04 5.86 23.94
CA GLU A 46 -3.54 7.18 23.54
C GLU A 46 -2.12 7.11 23.02
N ALA A 47 -1.25 6.31 23.64
CA ALA A 47 0.12 6.10 23.15
C ALA A 47 0.12 5.44 21.77
N ALA A 48 -0.71 4.42 21.56
CA ALA A 48 -0.84 3.74 20.27
C ALA A 48 -1.43 4.69 19.20
N LEU A 49 -2.43 5.51 19.58
CA LEU A 49 -3.03 6.49 18.68
C LEU A 49 -2.02 7.55 18.24
N VAL A 50 -1.28 8.14 19.18
CA VAL A 50 -0.25 9.16 18.87
C VAL A 50 0.82 8.57 17.95
N ALA A 51 1.31 7.35 18.23
CA ALA A 51 2.31 6.69 17.41
C ALA A 51 1.80 6.43 15.98
N ALA A 52 0.57 5.94 15.86
CA ALA A 52 -0.06 5.63 14.60
C ALA A 52 -0.39 6.90 13.78
N MET A 53 -0.86 7.97 14.45
CA MET A 53 -1.12 9.27 13.82
C MET A 53 0.15 9.87 13.22
N ARG A 54 1.28 9.85 13.95
CA ARG A 54 2.58 10.32 13.46
C ARG A 54 3.03 9.55 12.22
N GLN A 55 2.77 8.26 12.16
CA GLN A 55 3.17 7.44 11.02
C GLN A 55 2.30 7.68 9.77
N ARG A 56 0.98 7.89 9.95
CA ARG A 56 0.04 7.98 8.82
C ARG A 56 -0.15 9.40 8.30
N PHE A 57 -0.11 10.39 9.17
CA PHE A 57 -0.50 11.76 8.87
C PHE A 57 0.64 12.79 9.02
N TYR A 58 1.88 12.35 8.80
CA TYR A 58 3.05 13.22 8.87
C TYR A 58 2.89 14.40 7.90
N HIS A 59 2.82 15.63 8.43
CA HIS A 59 2.65 16.91 7.69
C HIS A 59 1.33 17.11 6.91
N ARG A 60 0.26 16.39 7.23
CA ARG A 60 -1.02 16.57 6.55
C ARG A 60 -2.09 17.09 7.52
N GLN A 61 -2.88 18.09 7.08
CA GLN A 61 -4.16 18.41 7.72
C GLN A 61 -5.19 17.33 7.32
N VAL A 62 -5.82 16.71 8.33
CA VAL A 62 -6.70 15.57 8.13
C VAL A 62 -8.12 15.96 8.53
N PRO A 63 -9.14 15.68 7.70
CA PRO A 63 -10.54 15.89 8.07
C PRO A 63 -10.91 15.08 9.32
N GLU A 64 -11.76 15.65 10.18
CA GLU A 64 -12.12 15.03 11.46
C GLU A 64 -12.80 13.66 11.30
N ALA A 65 -13.58 13.48 10.24
CA ALA A 65 -14.18 12.19 9.89
C ALA A 65 -13.14 11.09 9.62
N GLU A 66 -12.02 11.44 8.95
CA GLU A 66 -10.90 10.52 8.71
C GLU A 66 -10.17 10.20 10.01
N VAL A 67 -10.01 11.19 10.90
CA VAL A 67 -9.43 10.99 12.23
C VAL A 67 -10.30 10.07 13.08
N ALA A 68 -11.62 10.25 13.09
CA ALA A 68 -12.55 9.40 13.83
C ALA A 68 -12.52 7.94 13.33
N ALA A 69 -12.49 7.74 12.01
CA ALA A 69 -12.34 6.42 11.42
C ALA A 69 -11.00 5.76 11.82
N PHE A 70 -9.93 6.55 11.84
CA PHE A 70 -8.61 6.08 12.22
C PHE A 70 -8.51 5.73 13.72
N ARG A 71 -9.14 6.52 14.60
CA ARG A 71 -9.25 6.19 16.04
C ARG A 71 -9.89 4.82 16.24
N ARG A 72 -10.95 4.53 15.50
CA ARG A 72 -11.61 3.22 15.52
C ARG A 72 -10.69 2.10 15.05
N GLU A 73 -9.96 2.32 13.95
CA GLU A 73 -8.97 1.36 13.45
C GLU A 73 -7.88 1.03 14.50
N VAL A 74 -7.41 2.04 15.24
CA VAL A 74 -6.42 1.84 16.33
C VAL A 74 -7.03 1.07 17.50
N ALA A 75 -8.26 1.40 17.90
CA ALA A 75 -8.98 0.69 18.93
C ALA A 75 -9.18 -0.80 18.58
N ASP A 76 -9.68 -1.08 17.37
CA ASP A 76 -9.87 -2.44 16.86
C ASP A 76 -8.55 -3.22 16.82
N ARG A 77 -7.46 -2.58 16.44
CA ARG A 77 -6.13 -3.18 16.41
C ARG A 77 -5.66 -3.61 17.81
N LEU A 78 -5.87 -2.78 18.81
CA LEU A 78 -5.51 -3.11 20.19
C LEU A 78 -6.37 -4.25 20.75
N ILE A 79 -7.68 -4.20 20.53
CA ILE A 79 -8.61 -5.26 20.93
C ILE A 79 -8.22 -6.58 20.25
N ASN A 80 -8.02 -6.57 18.94
CA ASN A 80 -7.62 -7.76 18.19
C ASN A 80 -6.27 -8.30 18.67
N ARG A 81 -5.32 -7.43 19.05
CA ARG A 81 -4.03 -7.85 19.61
C ARG A 81 -4.22 -8.65 20.90
N VAL A 82 -5.09 -8.21 21.80
CA VAL A 82 -5.40 -8.94 23.04
C VAL A 82 -5.98 -10.32 22.72
N LEU A 83 -6.99 -10.38 21.88
CA LEU A 83 -7.64 -11.63 21.46
C LEU A 83 -6.66 -12.61 20.81
N LEU A 84 -5.80 -12.11 19.90
CA LEU A 84 -4.80 -12.92 19.22
C LEU A 84 -3.71 -13.42 20.19
N LEU A 85 -3.31 -12.63 21.20
CA LEU A 85 -2.37 -13.08 22.23
C LEU A 85 -2.99 -14.14 23.13
N GLU A 86 -4.28 -14.10 23.40
CA GLU A 86 -5.01 -15.17 24.09
C GLU A 86 -5.05 -16.45 23.24
N GLU A 87 -5.30 -16.33 21.94
CA GLU A 87 -5.27 -17.46 21.02
C GLU A 87 -3.87 -18.07 20.87
N VAL A 88 -2.81 -17.24 20.87
CA VAL A 88 -1.43 -17.67 20.95
C VAL A 88 -1.18 -18.53 22.19
N ARG A 89 -1.65 -18.06 23.37
CA ARG A 89 -1.54 -18.82 24.63
C ARG A 89 -2.32 -20.13 24.56
N ARG A 90 -3.55 -20.09 24.07
CA ARG A 90 -4.42 -21.26 23.93
C ARG A 90 -3.80 -22.33 23.01
N ARG A 91 -3.09 -21.91 21.95
CA ARG A 91 -2.40 -22.83 21.02
C ARG A 91 -1.00 -23.22 21.49
N GLY A 92 -0.49 -22.68 22.58
CA GLY A 92 0.86 -22.95 23.10
C GLY A 92 1.99 -22.49 22.17
N ILE A 93 1.77 -21.45 21.37
CA ILE A 93 2.77 -20.96 20.40
C ILE A 93 3.92 -20.32 21.17
N GLN A 94 5.13 -20.89 21.02
CA GLN A 94 6.36 -20.36 21.58
C GLN A 94 7.04 -19.43 20.58
N PRO A 95 7.78 -18.39 21.04
CA PRO A 95 8.52 -17.53 20.17
C PRO A 95 9.77 -18.23 19.61
N ASP A 96 10.18 -17.83 18.44
CA ASP A 96 11.51 -18.16 17.92
C ASP A 96 12.56 -17.31 18.65
N HIS A 97 13.08 -17.86 19.74
CA HIS A 97 14.09 -17.19 20.57
C HIS A 97 15.37 -16.84 19.81
N ALA A 98 15.75 -17.63 18.78
CA ALA A 98 16.94 -17.33 17.97
C ALA A 98 16.71 -16.09 17.12
N LYS A 99 15.53 -16.00 16.47
CA LYS A 99 15.12 -14.82 15.69
C LYS A 99 15.02 -13.58 16.58
N VAL A 100 14.38 -13.68 17.74
CA VAL A 100 14.25 -12.56 18.69
C VAL A 100 15.61 -12.09 19.15
N ARG A 101 16.49 -13.01 19.59
CA ARG A 101 17.86 -12.68 20.01
C ARG A 101 18.65 -11.96 18.93
N LYS A 102 18.55 -12.41 17.67
CA LYS A 102 19.20 -11.75 16.53
C LYS A 102 18.74 -10.31 16.35
N ILE A 103 17.44 -10.04 16.53
CA ILE A 103 16.89 -8.68 16.43
C ILE A 103 17.41 -7.82 17.59
N VAL A 104 17.39 -8.34 18.81
CA VAL A 104 17.90 -7.66 20.02
C VAL A 104 19.38 -7.29 19.86
N LEU A 105 20.21 -8.22 19.41
CA LEU A 105 21.64 -7.96 19.16
C LEU A 105 21.85 -6.90 18.08
N GLY A 106 21.04 -6.91 17.03
CA GLY A 106 21.07 -5.87 15.99
C GLY A 106 20.70 -4.49 16.54
N TYR A 107 19.72 -4.44 17.44
CA TYR A 107 19.32 -3.21 18.12
C TYR A 107 20.46 -2.70 19.03
N GLU A 108 21.02 -3.56 19.85
CA GLU A 108 22.15 -3.21 20.73
C GLU A 108 23.36 -2.71 19.92
N ALA A 109 23.71 -3.37 18.81
CA ALA A 109 24.79 -2.93 17.94
C ALA A 109 24.55 -1.54 17.36
N ARG A 110 23.31 -1.24 16.93
CA ARG A 110 22.93 0.07 16.36
C ARG A 110 23.04 1.21 17.36
N TYR A 111 22.67 0.96 18.62
CA TYR A 111 22.58 2.02 19.64
C TYR A 111 23.74 1.98 20.64
N ARG A 112 24.75 1.12 20.43
CA ARG A 112 25.90 0.91 21.33
C ARG A 112 26.54 2.21 21.82
N ASP A 113 26.70 3.19 20.94
CA ASP A 113 27.40 4.43 21.23
C ASP A 113 26.47 5.56 21.69
N SER A 114 25.15 5.33 21.72
CA SER A 114 24.18 6.29 22.22
C SER A 114 24.25 6.41 23.76
N PRO A 115 24.52 7.61 24.33
CA PRO A 115 24.52 7.79 25.78
C PRO A 115 23.17 7.41 26.41
N LYS A 116 22.05 7.82 25.79
CA LYS A 116 20.69 7.47 26.25
C LYS A 116 20.46 5.96 26.31
N TRP A 117 21.02 5.22 25.38
CA TRP A 117 20.92 3.76 25.38
C TRP A 117 21.70 3.16 26.54
N LYS A 118 22.95 3.60 26.75
CA LYS A 118 23.80 3.12 27.85
C LYS A 118 23.13 3.31 29.22
N ASP A 119 22.50 4.46 29.44
CA ASP A 119 21.83 4.78 30.70
C ASP A 119 20.51 4.02 30.92
N SER A 120 19.83 3.64 29.84
CA SER A 120 18.49 3.02 29.92
C SER A 120 18.44 1.54 29.56
N ARG A 121 19.53 0.99 29.04
CA ARG A 121 19.61 -0.36 28.46
C ARG A 121 19.04 -1.43 29.37
N ASP A 122 19.51 -1.50 30.60
CA ASP A 122 19.15 -2.58 31.53
C ASP A 122 17.68 -2.55 31.92
N ARG A 123 17.06 -1.37 31.90
CA ARG A 123 15.63 -1.19 32.11
C ARG A 123 14.82 -1.49 30.85
N MET A 124 15.31 -1.09 29.68
CA MET A 124 14.57 -1.18 28.39
C MET A 124 14.68 -2.56 27.77
N LEU A 125 15.83 -3.23 27.90
CA LEU A 125 16.10 -4.48 27.21
C LEU A 125 15.10 -5.61 27.54
N PRO A 126 14.72 -5.85 28.81
CA PRO A 126 13.72 -6.87 29.15
C PRO A 126 12.34 -6.56 28.52
N THR A 127 11.93 -5.29 28.52
CA THR A 127 10.67 -4.87 27.91
C THR A 127 10.70 -5.04 26.40
N LEU A 128 11.77 -4.58 25.74
CA LEU A 128 11.96 -4.75 24.30
C LEU A 128 11.95 -6.24 23.92
N THR A 129 12.66 -7.10 24.68
CA THR A 129 12.68 -8.54 24.41
C THR A 129 11.28 -9.13 24.50
N ARG A 130 10.52 -8.80 25.54
CA ARG A 130 9.13 -9.28 25.74
C ARG A 130 8.22 -8.85 24.61
N GLU A 131 8.32 -7.59 24.17
CA GLU A 131 7.53 -7.08 23.05
C GLU A 131 7.86 -7.78 21.74
N LEU A 132 9.14 -8.02 21.48
CA LEU A 132 9.61 -8.77 20.30
C LEU A 132 9.14 -10.23 20.33
N GLU A 133 9.17 -10.87 21.49
CA GLU A 133 8.61 -12.22 21.66
C GLU A 133 7.11 -12.27 21.39
N GLN A 134 6.35 -11.31 21.92
CA GLN A 134 4.92 -11.23 21.65
C GLN A 134 4.63 -10.98 20.16
N ALA A 135 5.36 -10.06 19.54
CA ALA A 135 5.22 -9.78 18.11
C ALA A 135 5.55 -11.01 17.25
N ASN A 136 6.60 -11.74 17.62
CA ASN A 136 6.99 -12.96 16.92
C ASN A 136 5.96 -14.10 17.09
N ARG A 137 5.38 -14.26 18.28
CA ARG A 137 4.29 -15.24 18.49
C ARG A 137 3.06 -14.91 17.62
N LEU A 138 2.70 -13.63 17.51
CA LEU A 138 1.61 -13.20 16.63
C LEU A 138 1.93 -13.46 15.16
N GLU A 139 3.16 -13.19 14.72
CA GLU A 139 3.64 -13.51 13.36
C GLU A 139 3.55 -15.01 13.08
N LEU A 140 3.94 -15.85 14.04
CA LEU A 140 3.85 -17.31 13.92
C LEU A 140 2.41 -17.80 13.85
N LEU A 141 1.50 -17.22 14.65
CA LEU A 141 0.06 -17.51 14.58
C LEU A 141 -0.49 -17.13 13.21
N GLU A 142 -0.20 -15.92 12.75
CA GLU A 142 -0.67 -15.43 11.45
C GLU A 142 -0.14 -16.32 10.31
N SER A 143 1.15 -16.62 10.33
CA SER A 143 1.76 -17.51 9.35
C SER A 143 1.13 -18.89 9.34
N ALA A 144 0.87 -19.48 10.52
CA ALA A 144 0.24 -20.80 10.63
C ALA A 144 -1.21 -20.81 10.09
N VAL A 145 -1.97 -19.74 10.33
CA VAL A 145 -3.36 -19.64 9.85
C VAL A 145 -3.42 -19.38 8.35
N ARG A 146 -2.51 -18.53 7.83
CA ARG A 146 -2.45 -18.17 6.42
C ARG A 146 -1.77 -19.23 5.55
N ASN A 147 -1.05 -20.16 6.15
CA ASN A 147 -0.41 -21.25 5.41
C ASN A 147 -1.44 -22.29 5.00
N VAL A 148 -1.90 -22.15 3.77
CA VAL A 148 -2.94 -23.00 3.17
C VAL A 148 -2.32 -23.89 2.12
N ALA A 149 -2.64 -25.18 2.15
CA ALA A 149 -2.25 -26.10 1.09
C ALA A 149 -2.91 -25.72 -0.23
N LEU A 150 -2.26 -26.05 -1.34
CA LEU A 150 -2.87 -25.91 -2.66
C LEU A 150 -4.13 -26.75 -2.74
N PRO A 151 -5.23 -26.23 -3.28
CA PRO A 151 -6.45 -26.99 -3.49
C PRO A 151 -6.28 -27.97 -4.66
N PRO A 152 -7.20 -28.95 -4.79
CA PRO A 152 -7.26 -29.79 -5.96
C PRO A 152 -7.46 -28.98 -7.25
N GLU A 153 -6.96 -29.52 -8.38
CA GLU A 153 -7.02 -28.82 -9.67
C GLU A 153 -8.44 -28.36 -10.09
N PRO A 154 -9.53 -29.13 -9.85
CA PRO A 154 -10.86 -28.67 -10.18
C PRO A 154 -11.25 -27.35 -9.48
N GLU A 155 -10.77 -27.15 -8.27
CA GLU A 155 -10.99 -25.91 -7.51
C GLU A 155 -10.16 -24.74 -8.08
N LEU A 156 -8.90 -24.99 -8.45
CA LEU A 156 -8.08 -23.99 -9.14
C LEU A 156 -8.67 -23.57 -10.48
N ARG A 157 -9.26 -24.51 -11.23
CA ARG A 157 -9.96 -24.19 -12.48
C ARG A 157 -11.20 -23.34 -12.25
N ARG A 158 -11.93 -23.59 -11.16
CA ARG A 158 -13.07 -22.74 -10.76
C ARG A 158 -12.59 -21.33 -10.40
N TYR A 159 -11.52 -21.24 -9.61
CA TYR A 159 -10.91 -19.97 -9.25
C TYR A 159 -10.46 -19.16 -10.48
N TYR A 160 -9.73 -19.81 -11.39
CA TYR A 160 -9.35 -19.21 -12.67
C TYR A 160 -10.57 -18.74 -13.47
N GLY A 161 -11.63 -19.54 -13.51
CA GLY A 161 -12.87 -19.19 -14.21
C GLY A 161 -13.59 -17.97 -13.61
N ALA A 162 -13.58 -17.86 -12.28
CA ALA A 162 -14.21 -16.75 -11.54
C ALA A 162 -13.38 -15.44 -11.62
N HIS A 163 -12.06 -15.54 -11.77
CA HIS A 163 -11.14 -14.38 -11.73
C HIS A 163 -10.43 -14.18 -13.06
N ARG A 164 -11.16 -14.23 -14.18
CA ARG A 164 -10.58 -14.18 -15.54
C ARG A 164 -9.71 -12.93 -15.78
N ASP A 165 -10.06 -11.82 -15.19
CA ASP A 165 -9.34 -10.56 -15.38
C ASP A 165 -7.91 -10.63 -14.81
N LEU A 166 -7.68 -11.40 -13.73
CA LEU A 166 -6.35 -11.61 -13.15
C LEU A 166 -5.41 -12.41 -14.07
N PHE A 167 -5.99 -13.12 -15.07
CA PHE A 167 -5.30 -13.99 -16.01
C PHE A 167 -5.45 -13.53 -17.45
N THR A 168 -5.81 -12.29 -17.65
CA THR A 168 -5.93 -11.67 -18.96
C THR A 168 -4.84 -10.62 -19.10
N GLU A 169 -4.02 -10.76 -20.11
CA GLU A 169 -3.07 -9.72 -20.51
C GLU A 169 -3.87 -8.57 -21.11
N PRO A 170 -3.70 -7.34 -20.60
CA PRO A 170 -4.37 -6.18 -21.19
C PRO A 170 -3.89 -5.97 -22.62
N GLU A 171 -4.67 -5.22 -23.39
CA GLU A 171 -4.23 -4.73 -24.68
C GLU A 171 -2.95 -3.92 -24.50
N GLN A 172 -2.00 -4.13 -25.43
CA GLN A 172 -0.76 -3.39 -25.49
C GLN A 172 -0.62 -2.74 -26.85
N VAL A 173 -0.13 -1.51 -26.88
CA VAL A 173 0.19 -0.78 -28.09
C VAL A 173 1.67 -0.42 -28.08
N ARG A 174 2.34 -0.55 -29.22
CA ARG A 174 3.68 -0.02 -29.42
C ARG A 174 3.56 1.30 -30.13
N LEU A 175 4.17 2.33 -29.55
CA LEU A 175 4.06 3.69 -30.02
C LEU A 175 5.44 4.28 -30.27
N SER A 176 5.52 5.13 -31.30
CA SER A 176 6.60 6.09 -31.45
C SER A 176 6.08 7.50 -31.23
N VAL A 177 6.89 8.38 -30.64
CA VAL A 177 6.50 9.75 -30.29
C VAL A 177 7.52 10.79 -30.76
N ILE A 178 7.04 11.94 -31.20
CA ILE A 178 7.81 13.17 -31.37
C ILE A 178 7.17 14.21 -30.44
N VAL A 179 7.91 14.70 -29.45
CA VAL A 179 7.46 15.73 -28.50
C VAL A 179 8.18 17.03 -28.79
N LEU A 180 7.42 18.07 -29.05
CA LEU A 180 7.88 19.45 -29.18
C LEU A 180 7.62 20.15 -27.86
N ARG A 181 8.68 20.38 -27.10
CA ARG A 181 8.60 20.94 -25.76
C ARG A 181 8.21 22.43 -25.78
N VAL A 182 7.29 22.77 -24.88
CA VAL A 182 6.93 24.14 -24.55
C VAL A 182 6.97 24.27 -23.05
N ASP A 183 7.67 25.28 -22.54
CA ASP A 183 7.66 25.55 -21.10
C ASP A 183 6.21 25.90 -20.68
N PRO A 184 5.68 25.29 -19.63
CA PRO A 184 4.31 25.54 -19.17
C PRO A 184 3.99 27.03 -18.89
N SER A 185 5.00 27.82 -18.53
CA SER A 185 4.87 29.25 -18.27
C SER A 185 4.92 30.11 -19.54
N SER A 186 5.16 29.51 -20.72
CA SER A 186 5.26 30.22 -21.98
C SER A 186 3.93 30.85 -22.40
N PRO A 187 3.95 32.00 -23.07
CA PRO A 187 2.75 32.64 -23.60
C PRO A 187 2.06 31.78 -24.64
N LYS A 188 0.76 32.00 -24.84
CA LYS A 188 -0.11 31.23 -25.77
C LYS A 188 0.48 31.06 -27.16
N ILE A 189 1.16 32.11 -27.69
CA ILE A 189 1.76 32.08 -29.01
C ILE A 189 2.86 31.00 -29.17
N ALA A 190 3.58 30.66 -28.08
CA ALA A 190 4.57 29.58 -28.12
C ALA A 190 3.90 28.19 -28.26
N TRP A 191 2.77 28.01 -27.60
CA TRP A 191 1.96 26.80 -27.72
C TRP A 191 1.36 26.65 -29.12
N GLU A 192 0.86 27.75 -29.71
CA GLU A 192 0.33 27.77 -31.06
C GLU A 192 1.40 27.40 -32.09
N LYS A 193 2.60 27.98 -31.98
CA LYS A 193 3.75 27.63 -32.85
C LYS A 193 4.15 26.16 -32.74
N ALA A 194 4.19 25.63 -31.51
CA ALA A 194 4.51 24.20 -31.33
C ALA A 194 3.43 23.28 -31.93
N GLN A 195 2.16 23.69 -31.88
CA GLN A 195 1.07 22.97 -32.53
C GLN A 195 1.21 22.98 -34.07
N GLU A 196 1.53 24.13 -34.65
CA GLU A 196 1.76 24.28 -36.08
C GLU A 196 2.99 23.47 -36.54
N GLU A 197 4.07 23.50 -35.76
CA GLU A 197 5.25 22.69 -36.03
C GLU A 197 4.94 21.19 -35.96
N ALA A 198 4.19 20.74 -34.93
CA ALA A 198 3.74 19.35 -34.82
C ALA A 198 2.87 18.94 -36.04
N ALA A 199 1.98 19.82 -36.50
CA ALA A 199 1.19 19.56 -37.68
C ALA A 199 2.05 19.46 -38.93
N THR A 200 3.07 20.31 -39.07
CA THR A 200 4.03 20.29 -40.17
C THR A 200 4.87 18.99 -40.20
N ILE A 201 5.37 18.59 -39.04
CA ILE A 201 6.10 17.32 -38.87
C ILE A 201 5.21 16.14 -39.28
N ARG A 202 3.97 16.14 -38.77
CA ARG A 202 2.97 15.11 -39.11
C ARG A 202 2.73 15.05 -40.63
N ALA A 203 2.57 16.17 -41.28
CA ALA A 203 2.38 16.25 -42.72
C ALA A 203 3.58 15.71 -43.50
N ARG A 204 4.82 16.02 -43.08
CA ARG A 204 6.05 15.47 -43.67
C ARG A 204 6.11 13.96 -43.53
N ILE A 205 5.76 13.40 -42.39
CA ILE A 205 5.72 11.95 -42.17
C ILE A 205 4.64 11.32 -43.06
N ALA A 206 3.47 11.92 -43.16
CA ALA A 206 2.41 11.45 -44.06
C ALA A 206 2.79 11.48 -45.51
N ALA A 207 3.69 12.40 -45.91
CA ALA A 207 4.31 12.48 -47.25
C ALA A 207 5.51 11.51 -47.46
N GLY A 208 5.82 10.65 -46.50
CA GLY A 208 6.85 9.62 -46.60
C GLY A 208 8.21 9.94 -45.94
N ALA A 209 8.32 11.04 -45.20
CA ALA A 209 9.51 11.31 -44.41
C ALA A 209 9.68 10.26 -43.29
N ASP A 210 10.93 9.88 -43.01
CA ASP A 210 11.23 8.90 -41.97
C ASP A 210 10.94 9.45 -40.58
N PHE A 211 10.02 8.79 -39.83
CA PHE A 211 9.62 9.16 -38.50
C PHE A 211 10.80 9.18 -37.52
N ALA A 212 11.65 8.16 -37.58
CA ALA A 212 12.78 8.02 -36.67
C ALA A 212 13.82 9.14 -36.83
N SER A 213 14.06 9.57 -38.05
CA SER A 213 14.94 10.70 -38.35
C SER A 213 14.36 12.02 -37.84
N LEU A 214 13.04 12.25 -38.00
CA LEU A 214 12.38 13.42 -37.48
C LEU A 214 12.29 13.41 -35.97
N ALA A 215 12.11 12.25 -35.33
CA ALA A 215 12.16 12.12 -33.90
C ALA A 215 13.54 12.49 -33.32
N ARG A 216 14.63 12.00 -33.92
CA ARG A 216 15.97 12.36 -33.47
C ARG A 216 16.29 13.85 -33.67
N LEU A 217 15.70 14.49 -34.65
CA LEU A 217 15.97 15.90 -34.98
C LEU A 217 15.15 16.87 -34.13
N HIS A 218 13.88 16.55 -33.90
CA HIS A 218 12.91 17.49 -33.34
C HIS A 218 12.40 17.10 -31.93
N SER A 219 12.45 15.82 -31.57
CA SER A 219 11.82 15.37 -30.32
C SER A 219 12.68 15.68 -29.11
N THR A 220 12.05 16.15 -28.04
CA THR A 220 12.66 16.31 -26.72
C THR A 220 12.36 15.13 -25.78
N ASP A 221 11.60 14.13 -26.24
CA ASP A 221 11.36 12.93 -25.47
C ASP A 221 12.62 12.06 -25.36
N ARG A 222 12.75 11.34 -24.25
CA ARG A 222 13.88 10.42 -24.04
C ARG A 222 14.03 9.31 -25.07
N SER A 223 12.93 8.98 -25.76
CA SER A 223 12.93 7.98 -26.85
C SER A 223 13.49 8.53 -28.17
N ALA A 224 13.77 9.84 -28.27
CA ALA A 224 14.26 10.48 -29.50
C ALA A 224 15.47 9.80 -30.10
N GLU A 225 16.46 9.42 -29.27
CA GLU A 225 17.69 8.70 -29.74
C GLU A 225 17.35 7.35 -30.37
N ASN A 226 16.29 6.68 -29.88
CA ASN A 226 15.78 5.43 -30.45
C ASN A 226 14.72 5.66 -31.54
N GLY A 227 14.72 6.84 -32.18
CA GLY A 227 13.75 7.18 -33.23
C GLY A 227 12.34 7.39 -32.75
N GLY A 228 12.16 7.72 -31.47
CA GLY A 228 10.88 7.95 -30.83
C GLY A 228 10.17 6.69 -30.30
N ASP A 229 10.74 5.48 -30.45
CA ASP A 229 10.10 4.23 -30.04
C ASP A 229 10.00 4.14 -28.52
N MET A 230 8.77 4.10 -27.99
CA MET A 230 8.45 3.97 -26.57
C MET A 230 8.30 2.51 -26.12
N GLY A 231 8.36 1.55 -27.04
CA GLY A 231 8.07 0.15 -26.79
C GLY A 231 6.58 -0.12 -26.59
N TYR A 232 6.26 -1.30 -26.03
CA TYR A 232 4.87 -1.67 -25.73
C TYR A 232 4.37 -1.04 -24.43
N LEU A 233 3.24 -0.38 -24.51
CA LEU A 233 2.54 0.29 -23.42
C LEU A 233 1.15 -0.33 -23.27
N HIS A 234 0.66 -0.44 -22.05
CA HIS A 234 -0.75 -0.77 -21.77
C HIS A 234 -1.55 0.50 -21.43
N GLU A 235 -2.88 0.43 -21.49
CA GLU A 235 -3.79 1.57 -21.31
C GLU A 235 -3.44 2.44 -20.08
N GLY A 236 -3.11 1.85 -18.92
CA GLY A 236 -2.75 2.59 -17.71
C GLY A 236 -1.38 3.30 -17.75
N MET A 237 -0.60 3.13 -18.82
CA MET A 237 0.69 3.83 -19.05
C MET A 237 0.58 4.92 -20.10
N LEU A 238 -0.56 5.05 -20.75
CA LEU A 238 -0.78 6.06 -21.78
C LEU A 238 -1.08 7.41 -21.12
N PRO A 239 -0.58 8.53 -21.67
CA PRO A 239 -1.02 9.86 -21.27
C PRO A 239 -2.54 10.00 -21.40
N GLU A 240 -3.18 10.64 -20.42
CA GLU A 240 -4.64 10.80 -20.38
C GLU A 240 -5.21 11.44 -21.67
N ALA A 241 -4.47 12.39 -22.25
CA ALA A 241 -4.81 13.02 -23.52
C ALA A 241 -4.93 12.05 -24.71
N LEU A 242 -4.49 10.82 -24.55
CA LEU A 242 -4.47 9.78 -25.57
C LEU A 242 -5.57 8.72 -25.39
N ASN A 243 -6.20 8.65 -24.22
CA ASN A 243 -7.18 7.61 -23.89
C ASN A 243 -8.40 7.56 -24.86
N GLY A 244 -8.73 8.66 -25.55
CA GLY A 244 -9.79 8.68 -26.57
C GLY A 244 -9.32 8.40 -28.01
N SER A 245 -8.06 8.67 -28.32
CA SER A 245 -7.54 8.64 -29.71
C SER A 245 -6.91 7.29 -30.08
N PHE A 246 -6.40 6.53 -29.11
CA PHE A 246 -5.69 5.28 -29.40
C PHE A 246 -6.60 4.11 -29.76
N GLY A 247 -7.85 4.12 -29.29
CA GLY A 247 -8.82 3.07 -29.65
C GLY A 247 -9.04 2.94 -31.16
N THR A 248 -8.81 4.01 -31.91
CA THR A 248 -9.11 4.11 -33.34
C THR A 248 -7.90 4.02 -34.28
N LEU A 249 -6.66 4.31 -33.77
CA LEU A 249 -5.47 4.28 -34.62
C LEU A 249 -5.08 2.83 -34.97
N LYS A 250 -4.81 2.62 -36.26
CA LYS A 250 -4.26 1.35 -36.77
C LYS A 250 -2.74 1.40 -36.85
N PRO A 251 -2.06 0.24 -36.87
CA PRO A 251 -0.63 0.21 -37.13
C PRO A 251 -0.26 0.99 -38.40
N GLY A 252 0.75 1.85 -38.29
CA GLY A 252 1.20 2.78 -39.32
C GLY A 252 0.52 4.16 -39.29
N GLU A 253 -0.60 4.32 -38.61
CA GLU A 253 -1.33 5.61 -38.57
C GLU A 253 -0.71 6.59 -37.55
N LEU A 254 -0.83 7.88 -37.89
CA LEU A 254 -0.38 9.02 -37.08
C LEU A 254 -1.56 9.66 -36.34
N SER A 255 -1.32 10.03 -35.08
CA SER A 255 -2.26 10.89 -34.35
C SER A 255 -2.32 12.28 -34.96
N GLN A 256 -3.40 13.03 -34.67
CA GLN A 256 -3.31 14.48 -34.77
C GLN A 256 -2.31 15.00 -33.71
N PRO A 257 -1.80 16.24 -33.86
CA PRO A 257 -1.04 16.86 -32.78
C PRO A 257 -1.82 16.87 -31.47
N VAL A 258 -1.28 16.23 -30.44
CA VAL A 258 -1.89 16.09 -29.12
C VAL A 258 -1.16 16.99 -28.14
N ARG A 259 -1.93 17.80 -27.40
CA ARG A 259 -1.37 18.58 -26.32
C ARG A 259 -1.03 17.66 -25.13
N VAL A 260 0.22 17.66 -24.73
CA VAL A 260 0.73 16.94 -23.56
C VAL A 260 1.23 17.94 -22.51
N LEU A 261 1.58 17.45 -21.31
CA LEU A 261 2.01 18.32 -20.21
C LEU A 261 3.20 19.22 -20.60
N GLU A 262 4.13 18.69 -21.40
CA GLU A 262 5.38 19.37 -21.76
C GLU A 262 5.38 19.99 -23.15
N GLY A 263 4.23 20.08 -23.84
CA GLY A 263 4.16 20.65 -25.19
C GLY A 263 3.13 20.00 -26.10
N TYR A 264 3.51 19.78 -27.37
CA TYR A 264 2.70 19.05 -28.35
C TYR A 264 3.43 17.78 -28.80
N ALA A 265 2.69 16.72 -29.00
CA ALA A 265 3.20 15.43 -29.43
C ALA A 265 2.47 14.92 -30.68
N VAL A 266 3.23 14.22 -31.55
CA VAL A 266 2.70 13.40 -32.63
C VAL A 266 3.09 11.98 -32.37
N PHE A 267 2.11 11.08 -32.37
CA PHE A 267 2.33 9.65 -32.13
C PHE A 267 2.12 8.88 -33.43
N ARG A 268 2.88 7.79 -33.59
CA ARG A 268 2.64 6.76 -34.59
C ARG A 268 2.34 5.45 -33.91
N MET A 269 1.27 4.78 -34.30
CA MET A 269 0.99 3.41 -33.90
C MET A 269 1.93 2.46 -34.66
N GLU A 270 2.80 1.75 -33.94
CA GLU A 270 3.72 0.78 -34.57
C GLU A 270 3.10 -0.61 -34.62
N ASP A 271 2.50 -1.03 -33.50
CA ASP A 271 1.89 -2.36 -33.38
C ASP A 271 0.80 -2.35 -32.30
N ARG A 272 -0.15 -3.27 -32.42
CA ARG A 272 -1.23 -3.48 -31.46
C ARG A 272 -1.36 -4.96 -31.13
N ARG A 273 -1.22 -5.28 -29.85
CA ARG A 273 -1.47 -6.61 -29.32
C ARG A 273 -2.81 -6.62 -28.62
N PRO A 274 -3.78 -7.37 -29.11
CA PRO A 274 -5.10 -7.40 -28.50
C PRO A 274 -5.05 -8.02 -27.12
N ARG A 275 -6.03 -7.69 -26.28
CA ARG A 275 -6.26 -8.34 -25.00
C ARG A 275 -6.29 -9.85 -25.17
N ARG A 276 -5.47 -10.56 -24.39
CA ARG A 276 -5.32 -12.01 -24.50
C ARG A 276 -5.53 -12.71 -23.18
N LYS A 277 -6.49 -13.62 -23.14
CA LYS A 277 -6.68 -14.51 -22.01
C LYS A 277 -5.59 -15.61 -22.02
N ARG A 278 -4.84 -15.74 -20.92
CA ARG A 278 -3.86 -16.80 -20.74
C ARG A 278 -4.58 -18.14 -20.50
N ALA A 279 -4.11 -19.22 -21.10
CA ALA A 279 -4.64 -20.53 -20.81
C ALA A 279 -4.39 -20.93 -19.35
N PHE A 280 -5.27 -21.75 -18.76
CA PHE A 280 -5.12 -22.19 -17.38
C PHE A 280 -3.78 -22.85 -17.11
N GLU A 281 -3.30 -23.68 -18.02
CA GLU A 281 -2.03 -24.41 -17.88
C GLU A 281 -0.84 -23.47 -17.76
N ASP A 282 -0.85 -22.34 -18.51
CA ASP A 282 0.20 -21.32 -18.47
C ASP A 282 0.23 -20.54 -17.14
N VAL A 283 -0.89 -20.47 -16.45
CA VAL A 283 -1.07 -19.65 -15.24
C VAL A 283 -1.42 -20.44 -14.01
N LYS A 284 -1.43 -21.77 -14.07
CA LYS A 284 -1.82 -22.68 -12.99
C LYS A 284 -1.07 -22.38 -11.68
N GLN A 285 0.25 -22.19 -11.76
CA GLN A 285 1.06 -21.85 -10.58
C GLN A 285 0.63 -20.50 -9.98
N ARG A 286 0.44 -19.48 -10.83
CA ARG A 286 -0.03 -18.17 -10.41
C ARG A 286 -1.44 -18.24 -9.80
N ALA A 287 -2.33 -18.98 -10.39
CA ALA A 287 -3.69 -19.20 -9.88
C ALA A 287 -3.64 -19.84 -8.48
N GLY A 288 -2.76 -20.82 -8.28
CA GLY A 288 -2.52 -21.44 -6.98
C GLY A 288 -2.03 -20.45 -5.92
N GLN A 289 -1.05 -19.64 -6.27
CA GLN A 289 -0.51 -18.61 -5.35
C GLN A 289 -1.54 -17.54 -4.97
N LEU A 290 -2.35 -17.10 -5.94
CA LEU A 290 -3.40 -16.13 -5.70
C LEU A 290 -4.51 -16.71 -4.83
N TRP A 291 -4.94 -17.92 -5.13
CA TRP A 291 -5.93 -18.65 -4.33
C TRP A 291 -5.45 -18.86 -2.88
N GLN A 292 -4.20 -19.33 -2.69
CA GLN A 292 -3.63 -19.53 -1.36
C GLN A 292 -3.59 -18.22 -0.55
N ARG A 293 -3.25 -17.11 -1.20
CA ARG A 293 -3.22 -15.80 -0.57
C ARG A 293 -4.63 -15.37 -0.15
N GLU A 294 -5.60 -15.49 -1.02
CA GLU A 294 -6.99 -15.11 -0.76
C GLU A 294 -7.62 -16.00 0.32
N GLU A 295 -7.42 -17.30 0.23
CA GLU A 295 -7.89 -18.25 1.25
C GLU A 295 -7.20 -18.00 2.60
N GLY A 296 -5.91 -17.71 2.61
CA GLY A 296 -5.17 -17.32 3.81
C GLY A 296 -5.73 -16.05 4.46
N GLU A 297 -6.06 -15.02 3.67
CA GLU A 297 -6.74 -13.81 4.16
C GLU A 297 -8.12 -14.15 4.73
N ARG A 298 -8.90 -14.96 4.02
CA ARG A 298 -10.22 -15.37 4.48
C ARG A 298 -10.16 -16.10 5.83
N ARG A 299 -9.21 -17.03 5.99
CA ARG A 299 -9.02 -17.77 7.25
C ARG A 299 -8.57 -16.86 8.39
N TRP A 300 -7.69 -15.90 8.09
CA TRP A 300 -7.23 -14.94 9.08
C TRP A 300 -8.37 -14.04 9.57
N THR A 301 -9.17 -13.50 8.65
CA THR A 301 -10.36 -12.70 8.98
C THR A 301 -11.36 -13.52 9.78
N ALA A 302 -11.66 -14.72 9.34
CA ALA A 302 -12.59 -15.62 10.03
C ALA A 302 -12.12 -15.96 11.46
N LEU A 303 -10.81 -16.12 11.68
CA LEU A 303 -10.27 -16.30 13.03
C LEU A 303 -10.55 -15.07 13.90
N ILE A 304 -10.24 -13.87 13.40
CA ILE A 304 -10.48 -12.62 14.15
C ILE A 304 -11.96 -12.47 14.48
N ASP A 305 -12.84 -12.67 13.53
CA ASP A 305 -14.29 -12.56 13.71
C ASP A 305 -14.80 -13.57 14.75
N LYS A 306 -14.31 -14.80 14.71
CA LYS A 306 -14.60 -15.83 15.69
C LYS A 306 -14.13 -15.44 17.11
N LEU A 307 -12.94 -14.90 17.22
CA LEU A 307 -12.40 -14.46 18.50
C LEU A 307 -13.19 -13.27 19.06
N ARG A 308 -13.55 -12.32 18.21
CA ARG A 308 -14.36 -11.16 18.60
C ARG A 308 -15.77 -11.54 19.06
N SER A 309 -16.43 -12.42 18.31
CA SER A 309 -17.80 -12.88 18.64
C SER A 309 -17.85 -13.74 19.92
N GLY A 310 -16.75 -14.43 20.24
CA GLY A 310 -16.65 -15.24 21.45
C GLY A 310 -16.16 -14.50 22.70
N ALA A 311 -15.79 -13.21 22.59
CA ALA A 311 -15.22 -12.45 23.69
C ALA A 311 -16.18 -11.37 24.22
N ALA A 312 -16.18 -11.16 25.55
CA ALA A 312 -16.82 -10.00 26.15
C ALA A 312 -15.94 -8.75 25.94
N ILE A 313 -16.31 -7.91 24.99
CA ILE A 313 -15.61 -6.67 24.67
C ILE A 313 -16.45 -5.50 25.14
N LYS A 314 -15.89 -4.63 26.00
CA LYS A 314 -16.54 -3.41 26.50
C LYS A 314 -15.57 -2.25 26.32
N ILE A 315 -16.00 -1.21 25.60
CA ILE A 315 -15.24 0.04 25.41
C ILE A 315 -15.91 1.10 26.28
N ASP A 316 -15.12 1.96 26.90
CA ASP A 316 -15.66 3.12 27.63
C ASP A 316 -16.14 4.20 26.65
N VAL A 317 -17.35 4.01 26.13
CA VAL A 317 -17.98 4.95 25.18
C VAL A 317 -18.39 6.28 25.83
N SER A 318 -18.39 6.38 27.15
CA SER A 318 -18.65 7.65 27.84
C SER A 318 -17.50 8.63 27.63
N ARG A 319 -16.28 8.10 27.58
CA ARG A 319 -15.04 8.84 27.31
C ARG A 319 -14.67 8.89 25.83
N TYR A 320 -15.05 7.88 25.06
CA TYR A 320 -14.73 7.73 23.62
C TYR A 320 -16.02 7.53 22.81
N PRO A 321 -16.91 8.55 22.76
CA PRO A 321 -18.22 8.42 22.11
C PRO A 321 -18.13 8.12 20.61
N GLU A 322 -17.04 8.53 19.96
CA GLU A 322 -16.78 8.22 18.54
C GLU A 322 -16.56 6.72 18.28
N LEU A 323 -16.28 5.94 19.31
CA LEU A 323 -16.11 4.48 19.24
C LEU A 323 -17.39 3.71 19.53
N ALA A 324 -18.47 4.39 19.94
CA ALA A 324 -19.76 3.74 20.08
C ALA A 324 -20.10 3.00 18.78
N MET A 325 -20.44 1.71 18.89
CA MET A 325 -20.88 0.92 17.72
C MET A 325 -22.10 1.63 17.14
N LYS A 326 -22.03 2.08 15.92
CA LYS A 326 -23.25 2.36 15.15
C LYS A 326 -23.97 1.02 15.08
N GLY A 327 -25.09 0.92 15.79
CA GLY A 327 -25.95 -0.24 15.73
C GLY A 327 -26.13 -0.62 14.27
N ALA A 328 -26.09 -1.90 13.97
CA ALA A 328 -26.50 -2.47 12.72
C ALA A 328 -27.93 -1.97 12.44
N SER A 329 -28.03 -0.81 11.80
CA SER A 329 -29.28 -0.35 11.22
C SER A 329 -29.43 -1.21 9.99
N GLY A 330 -30.24 -2.26 10.13
CA GLY A 330 -30.69 -3.03 9.00
C GLY A 330 -31.36 -2.11 7.97
N ASN A 331 -31.03 -2.31 6.75
CA ASN A 331 -31.98 -2.54 5.66
C ASN A 331 -31.22 -3.20 4.52
#